data_9bf044c5aba37a1f7343278f2e186a81
#
_entry.id   9bf044c5aba37a1f7343278f2e186a81
#
_cell.length_a   1.000
_cell.length_b   1.000
_cell.length_c   1.000
_cell.angle_alpha   90.00
_cell.angle_beta   90.00
_cell.angle_gamma   90.00
#
_symmetry.space_group_name_H-M   'P 1'
#
loop_
_entity.id
_entity.type
_entity.pdbx_description
1 polymer ?
#
loop_
_entity_poly.entity_id
_entity_poly.type
_entity_poly.pdbx_seq_one_letter_code
_entity_poly.pdbx_strand_id
1 'polypeptide(L)'
;MKKYFIAMMAAMLLSLPADAQGFLGPDGSQQPEIERKKVYDETINPIGQIDLAVAKAKSVGKFVICQVGGNWCPWCLRFADFIANDTTISKVISENFEYIHVNYNPRRSGSEAQKQQAAALMKRLDNCGRFGFPVFVVLDEDGKVIHIQDSSFLEEGQGYNQEKVLRFFRNWTPKAVKL
;
A
#
# COMPACT_ATOMS: atom_id res chain seq x y z
N MET A 1 -58.44 47.71 30.26
CA MET A 1 -58.53 46.67 29.21
C MET A 1 -57.20 46.58 28.54
N LYS A 2 -56.34 45.63 28.96
CA LYS A 2 -54.99 45.48 28.42
C LYS A 2 -54.97 44.28 27.44
N LYS A 3 -54.68 44.54 26.17
CA LYS A 3 -54.55 43.53 25.13
C LYS A 3 -53.13 43.00 25.16
N TYR A 4 -52.94 41.70 25.41
CA TYR A 4 -51.66 41.01 25.29
C TYR A 4 -51.51 40.46 23.87
N PHE A 5 -50.49 40.93 23.18
CA PHE A 5 -50.04 40.34 21.91
C PHE A 5 -49.08 39.20 22.21
N ILE A 6 -49.49 37.97 21.85
CA ILE A 6 -48.61 36.82 21.88
C ILE A 6 -47.93 36.73 20.54
N ALA A 7 -46.62 36.98 20.53
CA ALA A 7 -45.78 36.77 19.37
C ALA A 7 -45.38 35.27 19.27
N MET A 8 -45.88 34.60 18.25
CA MET A 8 -45.58 33.21 17.94
C MET A 8 -44.25 33.18 17.17
N MET A 9 -43.15 32.83 17.81
CA MET A 9 -41.85 32.58 17.18
C MET A 9 -41.85 31.17 16.58
N ALA A 10 -41.96 31.06 15.25
CA ALA A 10 -41.79 29.80 14.54
C ALA A 10 -40.30 29.45 14.49
N ALA A 11 -39.92 28.42 15.23
CA ALA A 11 -38.60 27.83 15.15
C ALA A 11 -38.45 27.04 13.83
N MET A 12 -37.73 27.59 12.90
CA MET A 12 -37.36 26.93 11.62
C MET A 12 -36.21 25.96 11.91
N LEU A 13 -36.51 24.69 12.13
CA LEU A 13 -35.50 23.63 12.21
C LEU A 13 -34.94 23.39 10.79
N LEU A 14 -33.76 23.94 10.51
CA LEU A 14 -32.98 23.52 9.37
C LEU A 14 -32.43 22.12 9.63
N SER A 15 -33.01 21.13 8.97
CA SER A 15 -32.46 19.78 8.88
C SER A 15 -31.22 19.81 7.98
N LEU A 16 -30.03 19.71 8.57
CA LEU A 16 -28.78 19.48 7.85
C LEU A 16 -28.71 18.02 7.38
N PRO A 17 -28.17 17.75 6.17
CA PRO A 17 -28.00 16.37 5.71
C PRO A 17 -27.00 15.61 6.61
N ALA A 18 -27.27 14.33 6.83
CA ALA A 18 -26.54 13.47 7.78
C ALA A 18 -25.12 13.07 7.36
N ASP A 19 -24.62 13.56 6.22
CA ASP A 19 -23.35 13.13 5.63
C ASP A 19 -22.13 14.01 6.01
N ALA A 20 -22.29 14.95 6.95
CA ALA A 20 -21.21 15.87 7.35
C ALA A 20 -20.84 15.74 8.85
N GLN A 21 -20.85 14.54 9.41
CA GLN A 21 -20.33 14.31 10.75
C GLN A 21 -18.82 14.01 10.70
N GLY A 22 -18.00 15.02 10.38
CA GLY A 22 -16.59 15.00 10.71
C GLY A 22 -16.40 14.90 12.22
N PHE A 23 -15.47 14.06 12.66
CA PHE A 23 -15.14 13.90 14.08
C PHE A 23 -14.62 15.24 14.62
N LEU A 24 -15.41 15.88 15.46
CA LEU A 24 -15.03 17.13 16.12
C LEU A 24 -14.09 16.83 17.29
N GLY A 25 -12.98 17.55 17.37
CA GLY A 25 -12.10 17.55 18.54
C GLY A 25 -12.80 18.12 19.78
N PRO A 26 -12.24 17.96 20.98
CA PRO A 26 -12.83 18.43 22.25
C PRO A 26 -13.01 19.94 22.32
N ASP A 27 -12.43 20.72 21.42
CA ASP A 27 -12.56 22.19 21.29
C ASP A 27 -13.52 22.61 20.15
N GLY A 28 -14.18 21.67 19.48
CA GLY A 28 -15.09 21.95 18.36
C GLY A 28 -14.39 22.29 17.05
N SER A 29 -13.06 22.23 16.97
CA SER A 29 -12.29 22.38 15.74
C SER A 29 -12.34 21.11 14.91
N GLN A 30 -12.55 21.23 13.59
CA GLN A 30 -12.32 20.14 12.66
C GLN A 30 -10.81 19.90 12.62
N GLN A 31 -10.37 18.75 13.11
CA GLN A 31 -8.97 18.35 12.88
C GLN A 31 -8.74 18.22 11.37
N PRO A 32 -7.68 18.83 10.82
CA PRO A 32 -7.37 18.66 9.43
C PRO A 32 -7.22 17.15 9.16
N GLU A 33 -8.00 16.63 8.22
CA GLU A 33 -7.84 15.26 7.73
C GLU A 33 -6.41 15.16 7.20
N ILE A 34 -5.55 14.45 7.94
CA ILE A 34 -4.17 14.20 7.52
C ILE A 34 -4.28 13.36 6.25
N GLU A 35 -4.12 14.00 5.10
CA GLU A 35 -4.12 13.34 3.81
C GLU A 35 -2.98 12.30 3.81
N ARG A 36 -3.34 11.05 4.06
CA ARG A 36 -2.36 9.96 4.10
C ARG A 36 -1.78 9.79 2.71
N LYS A 37 -0.47 9.92 2.60
CA LYS A 37 0.26 9.67 1.35
C LYS A 37 -0.18 8.33 0.77
N LYS A 38 -0.83 8.35 -0.39
CA LYS A 38 -1.19 7.13 -1.12
C LYS A 38 0.04 6.63 -1.86
N VAL A 39 0.47 5.43 -1.54
CA VAL A 39 1.63 4.76 -2.14
C VAL A 39 1.18 3.72 -3.16
N TYR A 40 0.05 3.07 -2.89
CA TYR A 40 -0.53 2.05 -3.75
C TYR A 40 -1.61 2.67 -4.63
N ASP A 41 -1.51 2.47 -5.96
CA ASP A 41 -2.58 2.85 -6.87
C ASP A 41 -3.65 1.74 -6.88
N GLU A 42 -4.84 2.09 -6.38
CA GLU A 42 -5.97 1.17 -6.27
C GLU A 42 -6.75 1.02 -7.57
N THR A 43 -6.44 1.81 -8.60
CA THR A 43 -7.13 1.83 -9.90
C THR A 43 -6.47 0.92 -10.92
N ILE A 44 -5.20 0.60 -10.74
CA ILE A 44 -4.42 -0.22 -11.67
C ILE A 44 -4.77 -1.71 -11.50
N ASN A 45 -4.87 -2.42 -12.62
CA ASN A 45 -4.92 -3.88 -12.62
C ASN A 45 -3.56 -4.44 -12.17
N PRO A 46 -3.46 -5.16 -11.02
CA PRO A 46 -2.18 -5.60 -10.48
C PRO A 46 -1.45 -6.62 -11.36
N ILE A 47 -2.15 -7.45 -12.12
CA ILE A 47 -1.51 -8.41 -13.05
C ILE A 47 -0.83 -7.64 -14.19
N GLY A 48 -1.56 -6.73 -14.84
CA GLY A 48 -1.00 -5.90 -15.89
C GLY A 48 0.17 -5.02 -15.41
N GLN A 49 0.10 -4.51 -14.17
CA GLN A 49 1.21 -3.78 -13.55
C GLN A 49 2.47 -4.65 -13.43
N ILE A 50 2.31 -5.90 -12.98
CA ILE A 50 3.42 -6.87 -12.87
C ILE A 50 4.00 -7.17 -14.23
N ASP A 51 3.17 -7.44 -15.25
CA ASP A 51 3.63 -7.80 -16.59
C ASP A 51 4.42 -6.64 -17.24
N LEU A 52 3.96 -5.40 -17.08
CA LEU A 52 4.70 -4.22 -17.53
C LEU A 52 6.03 -4.05 -16.79
N ALA A 53 6.05 -4.27 -15.48
CA ALA A 53 7.28 -4.20 -14.69
C ALA A 53 8.30 -5.28 -15.11
N VAL A 54 7.84 -6.51 -15.39
CA VAL A 54 8.70 -7.59 -15.88
C VAL A 54 9.27 -7.23 -17.25
N ALA A 55 8.45 -6.76 -18.19
CA ALA A 55 8.93 -6.35 -19.51
C ALA A 55 9.98 -5.24 -19.43
N LYS A 56 9.76 -4.23 -18.58
CA LYS A 56 10.70 -3.13 -18.34
C LYS A 56 11.99 -3.63 -17.69
N ALA A 57 11.90 -4.43 -16.63
CA ALA A 57 13.06 -4.99 -15.93
C ALA A 57 13.93 -5.82 -16.86
N LYS A 58 13.31 -6.69 -17.67
CA LYS A 58 13.99 -7.53 -18.68
C LYS A 58 14.78 -6.69 -19.68
N SER A 59 14.22 -5.57 -20.17
CA SER A 59 14.87 -4.71 -21.15
C SER A 59 16.15 -4.05 -20.65
N VAL A 60 16.34 -3.94 -19.32
CA VAL A 60 17.48 -3.30 -18.68
C VAL A 60 18.29 -4.24 -17.77
N GLY A 61 18.04 -5.54 -17.84
CA GLY A 61 18.77 -6.56 -17.09
C GLY A 61 18.52 -6.56 -15.58
N LYS A 62 17.34 -6.09 -15.13
CA LYS A 62 16.94 -6.06 -13.74
C LYS A 62 15.94 -7.18 -13.40
N PHE A 63 15.71 -7.36 -12.11
CA PHE A 63 14.60 -8.16 -11.59
C PHE A 63 13.45 -7.27 -11.13
N VAL A 64 12.31 -7.87 -10.79
CA VAL A 64 11.17 -7.14 -10.24
C VAL A 64 11.01 -7.46 -8.76
N ILE A 65 10.71 -6.43 -7.95
CA ILE A 65 10.23 -6.62 -6.59
C ILE A 65 8.82 -6.05 -6.48
N CYS A 66 7.88 -6.94 -6.12
CA CYS A 66 6.52 -6.56 -5.79
C CYS A 66 6.41 -6.39 -4.26
N GLN A 67 6.26 -5.16 -3.78
CA GLN A 67 5.77 -4.92 -2.42
C GLN A 67 4.25 -5.07 -2.42
N VAL A 68 3.75 -6.21 -1.97
CA VAL A 68 2.30 -6.50 -1.94
C VAL A 68 1.70 -5.98 -0.64
N GLY A 69 0.60 -5.24 -0.75
CA GLY A 69 -0.09 -4.66 0.39
C GLY A 69 -1.14 -3.63 -0.05
N GLY A 70 -1.27 -2.52 0.67
CA GLY A 70 -2.22 -1.46 0.33
C GLY A 70 -2.12 -0.25 1.25
N ASN A 71 -2.83 0.83 0.88
CA ASN A 71 -2.88 2.06 1.67
C ASN A 71 -3.57 1.88 3.05
N TRP A 72 -4.28 0.79 3.24
CA TRP A 72 -4.90 0.37 4.51
C TRP A 72 -3.90 -0.22 5.52
N CYS A 73 -2.67 -0.54 5.09
CA CYS A 73 -1.67 -1.28 5.86
C CYS A 73 -0.59 -0.32 6.40
N PRO A 74 -0.57 0.01 7.70
CA PRO A 74 0.42 0.94 8.27
C PRO A 74 1.86 0.50 8.06
N TRP A 75 2.16 -0.80 8.19
CA TRP A 75 3.49 -1.34 7.97
C TRP A 75 3.94 -1.24 6.51
N CYS A 76 3.00 -1.36 5.57
CA CYS A 76 3.28 -1.18 4.15
C CYS A 76 3.73 0.26 3.84
N LEU A 77 3.02 1.24 4.38
CA LEU A 77 3.35 2.66 4.21
C LEU A 77 4.67 3.01 4.91
N ARG A 78 4.89 2.47 6.12
CA ARG A 78 6.14 2.65 6.87
C ARG A 78 7.34 2.10 6.11
N PHE A 79 7.21 0.93 5.46
CA PHE A 79 8.30 0.38 4.64
C PHE A 79 8.59 1.25 3.42
N ALA A 80 7.55 1.70 2.73
CA ALA A 80 7.71 2.59 1.58
C ALA A 80 8.44 3.90 1.96
N ASP A 81 8.07 4.50 3.09
CA ASP A 81 8.76 5.68 3.60
C ASP A 81 10.21 5.36 4.04
N PHE A 82 10.43 4.22 4.67
CA PHE A 82 11.75 3.79 5.11
C PHE A 82 12.73 3.68 3.94
N ILE A 83 12.36 2.96 2.86
CA ILE A 83 13.22 2.81 1.69
C ILE A 83 13.39 4.10 0.88
N ALA A 84 12.39 4.98 0.87
CA ALA A 84 12.46 6.26 0.18
C ALA A 84 13.40 7.26 0.87
N ASN A 85 13.53 7.17 2.19
CA ASN A 85 14.39 8.07 2.98
C ASN A 85 15.82 7.54 3.18
N ASP A 86 16.10 6.29 2.79
CA ASP A 86 17.43 5.70 2.88
C ASP A 86 18.11 5.68 1.50
N THR A 87 19.10 6.54 1.32
CA THR A 87 19.83 6.68 0.05
C THR A 87 20.59 5.42 -0.36
N THR A 88 21.09 4.64 0.61
CA THR A 88 21.82 3.40 0.34
C THR A 88 20.89 2.32 -0.17
N ILE A 89 19.73 2.16 0.47
CA ILE A 89 18.71 1.21 0.05
C ILE A 89 18.13 1.62 -1.31
N SER A 90 17.75 2.89 -1.46
CA SER A 90 17.21 3.43 -2.72
C SER A 90 18.17 3.21 -3.90
N LYS A 91 19.48 3.35 -3.67
CA LYS A 91 20.50 3.08 -4.69
C LYS A 91 20.51 1.61 -5.09
N VAL A 92 20.56 0.68 -4.12
CA VAL A 92 20.53 -0.76 -4.41
C VAL A 92 19.27 -1.14 -5.18
N ILE A 93 18.12 -0.61 -4.80
CA ILE A 93 16.85 -0.84 -5.49
C ILE A 93 16.92 -0.32 -6.92
N SER A 94 17.28 0.95 -7.11
CA SER A 94 17.27 1.60 -8.42
C SER A 94 18.26 0.98 -9.41
N GLU A 95 19.37 0.44 -8.94
CA GLU A 95 20.37 -0.21 -9.78
C GLU A 95 19.99 -1.63 -10.22
N ASN A 96 19.22 -2.37 -9.41
CA ASN A 96 19.03 -3.80 -9.59
C ASN A 96 17.58 -4.24 -9.85
N PHE A 97 16.61 -3.39 -9.52
CA PHE A 97 15.22 -3.81 -9.54
C PHE A 97 14.30 -2.79 -10.22
N GLU A 98 13.25 -3.28 -10.85
CA GLU A 98 12.01 -2.56 -11.05
C GLU A 98 11.15 -2.83 -9.81
N TYR A 99 11.01 -1.81 -8.95
CA TYR A 99 10.29 -1.92 -7.69
C TYR A 99 8.88 -1.35 -7.83
N ILE A 100 7.87 -2.16 -7.53
CA ILE A 100 6.47 -1.77 -7.67
C ILE A 100 5.67 -2.04 -6.40
N HIS A 101 4.71 -1.13 -6.12
CA HIS A 101 3.72 -1.32 -5.07
C HIS A 101 2.47 -1.97 -5.66
N VAL A 102 2.23 -3.22 -5.29
CA VAL A 102 1.11 -4.03 -5.81
C VAL A 102 -0.05 -3.98 -4.82
N ASN A 103 -1.14 -3.33 -5.22
CA ASN A 103 -2.30 -3.19 -4.35
C ASN A 103 -3.06 -4.50 -4.20
N TYR A 104 -3.25 -4.93 -2.95
CA TYR A 104 -4.08 -6.05 -2.55
C TYR A 104 -4.83 -5.71 -1.27
N ASN A 105 -6.15 -5.91 -1.26
CA ASN A 105 -6.96 -5.68 -0.06
C ASN A 105 -7.79 -6.94 0.28
N PRO A 106 -7.34 -7.76 1.24
CA PRO A 106 -8.02 -9.00 1.61
C PRO A 106 -9.39 -8.78 2.28
N ARG A 107 -9.64 -7.56 2.80
CA ARG A 107 -10.86 -7.23 3.56
C ARG A 107 -11.96 -6.63 2.69
N ARG A 108 -11.69 -6.37 1.42
CA ARG A 108 -12.68 -5.79 0.53
C ARG A 108 -13.74 -6.85 0.18
N SER A 109 -14.96 -6.66 0.68
CA SER A 109 -16.15 -7.30 0.12
C SER A 109 -16.39 -6.70 -1.27
N GLY A 110 -15.74 -7.24 -2.27
CA GLY A 110 -15.82 -6.74 -3.64
C GLY A 110 -16.82 -7.53 -4.48
N SER A 111 -17.02 -7.02 -5.71
CA SER A 111 -17.71 -7.76 -6.76
C SER A 111 -17.00 -9.10 -7.05
N GLU A 112 -17.67 -10.03 -7.69
CA GLU A 112 -17.05 -11.31 -8.10
C GLU A 112 -15.82 -11.09 -9.00
N ALA A 113 -15.83 -10.05 -9.85
CA ALA A 113 -14.67 -9.68 -10.65
C ALA A 113 -13.46 -9.27 -9.79
N GLN A 114 -13.68 -8.52 -8.72
CA GLN A 114 -12.61 -8.14 -7.78
C GLN A 114 -12.06 -9.33 -6.99
N LYS A 115 -12.93 -10.27 -6.60
CA LYS A 115 -12.51 -11.51 -5.94
C LYS A 115 -11.69 -12.40 -6.88
N GLN A 116 -12.10 -12.53 -8.14
CA GLN A 116 -11.36 -13.27 -9.16
C GLN A 116 -9.99 -12.63 -9.43
N GLN A 117 -9.92 -11.30 -9.51
CA GLN A 117 -8.66 -10.57 -9.69
C GLN A 117 -7.72 -10.79 -8.49
N ALA A 118 -8.23 -10.73 -7.27
CA ALA A 118 -7.45 -10.99 -6.07
C ALA A 118 -6.92 -12.44 -6.02
N ALA A 119 -7.75 -13.42 -6.40
CA ALA A 119 -7.35 -14.82 -6.48
C ALA A 119 -6.29 -15.05 -7.57
N ALA A 120 -6.45 -14.43 -8.73
CA ALA A 120 -5.47 -14.48 -9.81
C ALA A 120 -4.12 -13.88 -9.39
N LEU A 121 -4.14 -12.75 -8.69
CA LEU A 121 -2.94 -12.12 -8.14
C LEU A 121 -2.22 -13.05 -7.16
N MET A 122 -2.94 -13.65 -6.21
CA MET A 122 -2.35 -14.58 -5.26
C MET A 122 -1.75 -15.80 -5.96
N LYS A 123 -2.45 -16.35 -6.96
CA LYS A 123 -1.93 -17.45 -7.79
C LYS A 123 -0.66 -17.05 -8.55
N ARG A 124 -0.64 -15.83 -9.13
CA ARG A 124 0.52 -15.29 -9.87
C ARG A 124 1.75 -15.10 -9.00
N LEU A 125 1.56 -14.82 -7.71
CA LEU A 125 2.61 -14.55 -6.72
C LEU A 125 2.76 -15.67 -5.67
N ASP A 126 2.50 -16.94 -6.06
CA ASP A 126 2.69 -18.13 -5.23
C ASP A 126 2.07 -18.03 -3.83
N ASN A 127 0.83 -17.47 -3.78
CA ASN A 127 0.07 -17.29 -2.55
C ASN A 127 0.86 -16.55 -1.44
N CYS A 128 1.54 -15.48 -1.82
CA CYS A 128 2.40 -14.70 -0.91
C CYS A 128 1.65 -14.12 0.29
N GLY A 129 0.33 -13.88 0.18
CA GLY A 129 -0.50 -13.32 1.26
C GLY A 129 -0.55 -14.14 2.54
N ARG A 130 -0.08 -15.40 2.53
CA ARG A 130 0.03 -16.25 3.73
C ARG A 130 1.01 -15.73 4.78
N PHE A 131 1.93 -14.84 4.39
CA PHE A 131 2.91 -14.24 5.29
C PHE A 131 2.47 -12.90 5.92
N GLY A 132 1.26 -12.42 5.61
CA GLY A 132 0.83 -11.08 6.04
C GLY A 132 1.31 -9.98 5.11
N PHE A 133 1.27 -8.71 5.58
CA PHE A 133 1.57 -7.53 4.75
C PHE A 133 2.37 -6.47 5.52
N PRO A 134 3.34 -5.79 4.85
CA PRO A 134 3.74 -6.05 3.48
C PRO A 134 4.41 -7.41 3.32
N VAL A 135 4.29 -7.98 2.14
CA VAL A 135 5.12 -9.12 1.72
C VAL A 135 5.83 -8.74 0.42
N PHE A 136 7.08 -9.19 0.28
CA PHE A 136 7.87 -8.87 -0.90
C PHE A 136 8.05 -10.11 -1.75
N VAL A 137 7.74 -9.99 -3.03
CA VAL A 137 7.92 -11.07 -3.99
C VAL A 137 8.95 -10.64 -5.02
N VAL A 138 10.01 -11.43 -5.16
CA VAL A 138 11.06 -11.22 -6.15
C VAL A 138 10.76 -12.07 -7.38
N LEU A 139 10.71 -11.41 -8.54
CA LEU A 139 10.54 -12.06 -9.83
C LEU A 139 11.82 -11.89 -10.65
N ASP A 140 12.21 -12.97 -11.34
CA ASP A 140 13.32 -12.91 -12.32
C ASP A 140 12.91 -12.18 -13.62
N GLU A 141 13.79 -12.16 -14.60
CA GLU A 141 13.56 -11.51 -15.89
C GLU A 141 12.43 -12.13 -16.73
N ASP A 142 12.04 -13.36 -16.45
CA ASP A 142 10.90 -14.05 -17.09
C ASP A 142 9.62 -13.94 -16.27
N GLY A 143 9.67 -13.20 -15.15
CA GLY A 143 8.55 -12.98 -14.26
C GLY A 143 8.23 -14.18 -13.38
N LYS A 144 9.14 -15.15 -13.23
CA LYS A 144 8.99 -16.27 -12.32
C LYS A 144 9.28 -15.83 -10.89
N VAL A 145 8.48 -16.27 -9.94
CA VAL A 145 8.72 -16.06 -8.49
C VAL A 145 9.97 -16.87 -8.10
N ILE A 146 11.00 -16.17 -7.62
CA ILE A 146 12.25 -16.78 -7.14
C ILE A 146 12.43 -16.64 -5.63
N HIS A 147 11.70 -15.70 -5.01
CA HIS A 147 11.71 -15.55 -3.55
C HIS A 147 10.47 -14.82 -3.05
N ILE A 148 10.04 -15.18 -1.84
CA ILE A 148 9.01 -14.47 -1.08
C ILE A 148 9.61 -14.12 0.28
N GLN A 149 9.69 -12.81 0.59
CA GLN A 149 10.20 -12.31 1.85
C GLN A 149 9.06 -11.85 2.75
N ASP A 150 8.90 -12.50 3.89
CA ASP A 150 8.07 -12.03 4.99
C ASP A 150 8.69 -10.78 5.61
N SER A 151 7.91 -9.70 5.74
CA SER A 151 8.39 -8.42 6.27
C SER A 151 8.85 -8.51 7.72
N SER A 152 8.29 -9.42 8.53
CA SER A 152 8.60 -9.57 9.94
C SER A 152 10.09 -9.87 10.19
N PHE A 153 10.76 -10.54 9.26
CA PHE A 153 12.21 -10.78 9.32
C PHE A 153 13.06 -9.53 9.07
N LEU A 154 12.47 -8.46 8.55
CA LEU A 154 13.13 -7.20 8.25
C LEU A 154 12.90 -6.15 9.34
N GLU A 155 11.98 -6.42 10.26
CA GLU A 155 11.53 -5.51 11.29
C GLU A 155 12.52 -5.41 12.46
N GLU A 156 12.49 -4.25 13.12
CA GLU A 156 13.16 -3.96 14.38
C GLU A 156 12.40 -2.88 15.14
N GLY A 157 11.98 -3.18 16.37
CA GLY A 157 11.18 -2.26 17.18
C GLY A 157 9.88 -1.84 16.48
N GLN A 158 9.69 -0.54 16.31
CA GLN A 158 8.52 0.03 15.64
C GLN A 158 8.76 0.31 14.14
N GLY A 159 9.79 -0.26 13.54
CA GLY A 159 10.17 0.00 12.15
C GLY A 159 10.92 -1.14 11.49
N TYR A 160 11.86 -0.80 10.62
CA TYR A 160 12.66 -1.74 9.86
C TYR A 160 14.15 -1.55 10.14
N ASN A 161 14.91 -2.64 10.12
CA ASN A 161 16.36 -2.64 10.29
C ASN A 161 17.05 -2.47 8.94
N GLN A 162 17.91 -1.47 8.82
CA GLN A 162 18.61 -1.14 7.59
C GLN A 162 19.47 -2.30 7.07
N GLU A 163 20.24 -2.98 7.94
CA GLU A 163 21.13 -4.06 7.53
C GLU A 163 20.35 -5.28 7.04
N LYS A 164 19.24 -5.64 7.72
CA LYS A 164 18.37 -6.73 7.29
C LYS A 164 17.76 -6.45 5.92
N VAL A 165 17.27 -5.22 5.72
CA VAL A 165 16.68 -4.79 4.43
C VAL A 165 17.72 -4.76 3.32
N LEU A 166 18.91 -4.19 3.57
CA LEU A 166 20.01 -4.19 2.60
C LEU A 166 20.45 -5.62 2.23
N ARG A 167 20.55 -6.51 3.22
CA ARG A 167 20.90 -7.91 3.01
C ARG A 167 19.85 -8.59 2.15
N PHE A 168 18.56 -8.37 2.41
CA PHE A 168 17.48 -8.90 1.57
C PHE A 168 17.68 -8.45 0.11
N PHE A 169 17.76 -7.15 -0.17
CA PHE A 169 17.92 -6.67 -1.54
C PHE A 169 19.18 -7.18 -2.22
N ARG A 170 20.33 -7.14 -1.53
CA ARG A 170 21.62 -7.57 -2.10
C ARG A 170 21.66 -9.04 -2.46
N ASN A 171 21.01 -9.89 -1.66
CA ASN A 171 20.99 -11.34 -1.91
C ASN A 171 20.17 -11.72 -3.16
N TRP A 172 19.23 -10.87 -3.57
CA TRP A 172 18.33 -11.16 -4.68
C TRP A 172 18.58 -10.29 -5.92
N THR A 173 19.71 -9.61 -6.00
CA THR A 173 20.10 -8.91 -7.24
C THR A 173 20.30 -9.90 -8.39
N PRO A 174 20.09 -9.50 -9.67
CA PRO A 174 20.37 -10.36 -10.82
C PRO A 174 21.76 -10.97 -10.79
N LYS A 175 22.76 -10.19 -10.37
CA LYS A 175 24.15 -10.65 -10.24
C LYS A 175 24.31 -11.73 -9.18
N ALA A 176 23.64 -11.59 -8.02
CA ALA A 176 23.78 -12.56 -6.93
C ALA A 176 23.10 -13.90 -7.27
N VAL A 177 21.99 -13.87 -8.01
CA VAL A 177 21.21 -15.08 -8.34
C VAL A 177 21.79 -15.85 -9.54
N LYS A 178 22.46 -15.16 -10.48
CA LYS A 178 23.00 -15.77 -11.70
C LYS A 178 24.46 -16.25 -11.58
N LEU A 179 25.06 -16.14 -10.38
CA LEU A 179 26.36 -16.72 -10.07
C LEU A 179 26.21 -18.21 -9.75
#